data_fd8e2958f51b7a49e25ad28f7269fd81
#
_entry.id   fd8e2958f51b7a49e25ad28f7269fd81
#
_cell.length_a   1.000
_cell.length_b   1.000
_cell.length_c   1.000
_cell.angle_alpha   90.00
_cell.angle_beta   90.00
_cell.angle_gamma   90.00
#
_symmetry.space_group_name_H-M   'P 1'
#
loop_
_entity.id
_entity.type
_entity.pdbx_description
1 polymer ?
#
loop_
_entity_poly.entity_id
_entity_poly.type
_entity_poly.pdbx_seq_one_letter_code
_entity_poly.pdbx_strand_id
1 'polypeptide(L)'
;EELILANDSCYAPLFPFKEMFSAMSKKPLDFWGATSSDSGIKKEDEDIYCRFNHIQSYFIVFKPAVFNSDIFNNFITSVKRENTKEEIVIKYEMGMTHLLEENGFKCDSYCELSKKVPSAHITAYINLIRHDKSPFLKREITLYRNAEVFYPILTKYLIKRYTKYDYNLIRNDVKKNARYITLMEHIKYGFKTYRRFIYRRRRKERLICFL
;
A
#
# COMPACT_ATOMS: atom_id res chain seq x y z
N GLU A 1 -11.70 6.95 -21.64
CA GLU A 1 -11.98 5.76 -20.82
C GLU A 1 -10.71 5.36 -20.07
N GLU A 2 -10.86 4.75 -18.88
CA GLU A 2 -9.76 4.23 -18.07
C GLU A 2 -10.20 2.89 -17.48
N LEU A 3 -9.26 1.94 -17.36
CA LEU A 3 -9.48 0.68 -16.65
C LEU A 3 -9.03 0.82 -15.20
N ILE A 4 -9.88 0.46 -14.25
CA ILE A 4 -9.55 0.49 -12.82
C ILE A 4 -9.52 -0.93 -12.28
N LEU A 5 -8.38 -1.33 -11.72
CA LEU A 5 -8.26 -2.53 -10.91
C LEU A 5 -8.24 -2.14 -9.43
N ALA A 6 -9.16 -2.69 -8.67
CA ALA A 6 -9.25 -2.46 -7.24
C ALA A 6 -9.61 -3.74 -6.48
N ASN A 7 -9.19 -3.84 -5.22
CA ASN A 7 -9.54 -4.95 -4.35
C ASN A 7 -10.16 -4.46 -3.02
N ASP A 8 -10.69 -5.38 -2.25
CA ASP A 8 -11.42 -5.14 -1.00
C ASP A 8 -10.52 -4.95 0.24
N SER A 9 -9.22 -4.78 0.06
CA SER A 9 -8.27 -4.68 1.17
C SER A 9 -8.25 -3.32 1.88
N CYS A 10 -9.08 -2.36 1.41
CA CYS A 10 -9.13 -1.00 1.93
C CYS A 10 -10.55 -0.56 2.25
N TYR A 11 -10.67 0.35 3.22
CA TYR A 11 -11.86 1.20 3.36
C TYR A 11 -11.70 2.41 2.45
N ALA A 12 -12.74 2.72 1.66
CA ALA A 12 -12.78 3.84 0.73
C ALA A 12 -14.24 4.24 0.42
N PRO A 13 -14.48 5.45 -0.06
CA PRO A 13 -13.56 6.58 -0.14
C PRO A 13 -13.55 7.43 1.14
N LEU A 14 -12.37 7.65 1.74
CA LEU A 14 -12.21 8.56 2.87
C LEU A 14 -12.29 10.03 2.44
N PHE A 15 -11.83 10.32 1.24
CA PHE A 15 -11.92 11.59 0.54
C PHE A 15 -12.53 11.36 -0.85
N PRO A 16 -13.18 12.37 -1.46
CA PRO A 16 -13.77 12.20 -2.79
C PRO A 16 -12.74 11.75 -3.83
N PHE A 17 -13.02 10.67 -4.55
CA PHE A 17 -12.16 10.21 -5.64
C PHE A 17 -11.89 11.27 -6.70
N LYS A 18 -12.85 12.18 -6.92
CA LYS A 18 -12.71 13.28 -7.87
C LYS A 18 -11.42 14.08 -7.66
N GLU A 19 -11.01 14.33 -6.41
CA GLU A 19 -9.77 15.08 -6.11
C GLU A 19 -8.55 14.31 -6.60
N MET A 20 -8.49 13.01 -6.32
CA MET A 20 -7.41 12.14 -6.75
C MET A 20 -7.34 12.03 -8.28
N PHE A 21 -8.46 11.74 -8.94
CA PHE A 21 -8.52 11.64 -10.40
C PHE A 21 -8.15 12.97 -11.07
N SER A 22 -8.65 14.10 -10.55
CA SER A 22 -8.30 15.42 -11.08
C SER A 22 -6.81 15.76 -10.92
N ALA A 23 -6.18 15.32 -9.86
CA ALA A 23 -4.75 15.52 -9.67
C ALA A 23 -3.92 14.66 -10.65
N MET A 24 -4.30 13.39 -10.81
CA MET A 24 -3.55 12.45 -11.63
C MET A 24 -3.77 12.66 -13.13
N SER A 25 -4.95 13.16 -13.55
CA SER A 25 -5.22 13.49 -14.98
C SER A 25 -4.32 14.60 -15.53
N LYS A 26 -3.74 15.43 -14.68
CA LYS A 26 -2.81 16.51 -15.08
C LYS A 26 -1.39 16.00 -15.35
N LYS A 27 -1.08 14.77 -14.99
CA LYS A 27 0.25 14.18 -15.16
C LYS A 27 0.28 13.37 -16.48
N PRO A 28 1.38 13.43 -17.25
CA PRO A 28 1.56 12.66 -18.48
C PRO A 28 1.95 11.21 -18.14
N LEU A 29 1.01 10.46 -17.57
CA LEU A 29 1.18 9.08 -17.13
C LEU A 29 0.35 8.13 -17.98
N ASP A 30 0.80 6.89 -18.09
CA ASP A 30 0.09 5.81 -18.77
C ASP A 30 -0.70 4.95 -17.79
N PHE A 31 -0.17 4.79 -16.56
CA PHE A 31 -0.90 4.18 -15.45
C PHE A 31 -0.48 4.82 -14.12
N TRP A 32 -1.31 4.64 -13.10
CA TRP A 32 -1.03 5.19 -11.79
C TRP A 32 -1.78 4.46 -10.67
N GLY A 33 -1.32 4.60 -9.45
CA GLY A 33 -1.99 4.02 -8.29
C GLY A 33 -2.21 4.99 -7.14
N ALA A 34 -2.91 4.54 -6.12
CA ALA A 34 -3.12 5.36 -4.93
C ALA A 34 -1.81 5.59 -4.16
N THR A 35 -1.01 4.54 -4.01
CA THR A 35 0.31 4.57 -3.36
C THR A 35 1.31 3.73 -4.13
N SER A 36 2.57 4.05 -3.97
CA SER A 36 3.70 3.20 -4.36
C SER A 36 4.40 2.64 -3.13
N SER A 37 5.25 1.65 -3.32
CA SER A 37 6.11 1.11 -2.28
C SER A 37 7.49 0.83 -2.84
N ASP A 38 8.52 1.20 -2.08
CA ASP A 38 9.90 0.82 -2.34
C ASP A 38 10.20 -0.43 -1.53
N SER A 39 9.91 -1.58 -2.10
CA SER A 39 10.17 -2.90 -1.49
C SER A 39 11.41 -3.50 -2.09
N GLY A 40 12.33 -3.98 -1.23
CA GLY A 40 13.49 -4.72 -1.69
C GLY A 40 13.21 -6.21 -1.74
N ILE A 41 13.65 -6.86 -2.82
CA ILE A 41 13.78 -8.32 -2.91
C ILE A 41 15.21 -8.67 -2.52
N LYS A 42 15.37 -9.56 -1.55
CA LYS A 42 16.65 -10.21 -1.32
C LYS A 42 16.75 -11.36 -2.31
N LYS A 43 17.62 -11.28 -3.32
CA LYS A 43 17.99 -12.45 -4.12
C LYS A 43 18.77 -13.39 -3.21
N GLU A 44 18.35 -14.65 -3.13
CA GLU A 44 18.92 -15.63 -2.21
C GLU A 44 20.43 -15.90 -2.45
N ASP A 45 20.91 -15.68 -3.66
CA ASP A 45 22.29 -15.97 -4.07
C ASP A 45 23.21 -14.74 -4.16
N GLU A 46 22.69 -13.54 -3.95
CA GLU A 46 23.47 -12.31 -3.98
C GLU A 46 23.10 -11.44 -2.78
N ASP A 47 24.10 -10.89 -2.06
CA ASP A 47 23.91 -9.88 -1.02
C ASP A 47 23.37 -8.53 -1.56
N ILE A 48 22.78 -8.55 -2.73
CA ILE A 48 22.25 -7.39 -3.45
C ILE A 48 20.78 -7.22 -3.09
N TYR A 49 20.53 -6.17 -2.35
CA TYR A 49 19.16 -5.71 -2.06
C TYR A 49 18.69 -4.82 -3.21
N CYS A 50 18.01 -5.39 -4.19
CA CYS A 50 17.38 -4.60 -5.24
C CYS A 50 16.13 -3.92 -4.69
N ARG A 51 16.14 -2.59 -4.62
CA ARG A 51 14.94 -1.81 -4.31
C ARG A 51 14.19 -1.54 -5.60
N PHE A 52 12.93 -1.97 -5.64
CA PHE A 52 12.04 -1.67 -6.76
C PHE A 52 10.89 -0.83 -6.25
N ASN A 53 10.77 0.39 -6.82
CA ASN A 53 9.55 1.16 -6.63
C ASN A 53 8.45 0.54 -7.50
N HIS A 54 7.29 0.24 -6.91
CA HIS A 54 6.17 -0.34 -7.63
C HIS A 54 4.85 0.26 -7.16
N ILE A 55 3.88 0.28 -8.04
CA ILE A 55 2.51 0.69 -7.71
C ILE A 55 1.83 -0.44 -6.92
N GLN A 56 1.22 -0.09 -5.80
CA GLN A 56 0.52 -1.08 -4.98
C GLN A 56 -0.82 -1.50 -5.59
N SER A 57 -1.05 -2.80 -5.69
CA SER A 57 -2.13 -3.44 -6.44
C SER A 57 -3.54 -3.21 -5.90
N TYR A 58 -3.71 -2.59 -4.74
CA TYR A 58 -5.05 -2.42 -4.18
C TYR A 58 -5.91 -1.36 -4.89
N PHE A 59 -5.28 -0.46 -5.66
CA PHE A 59 -5.97 0.49 -6.53
C PHE A 59 -5.02 1.00 -7.61
N ILE A 60 -5.29 0.62 -8.86
CA ILE A 60 -4.49 1.01 -10.03
C ILE A 60 -5.44 1.42 -11.15
N VAL A 61 -5.05 2.48 -11.87
CA VAL A 61 -5.75 3.01 -13.03
C VAL A 61 -4.84 2.94 -14.25
N PHE A 62 -5.34 2.38 -15.34
CA PHE A 62 -4.62 2.23 -16.60
C PHE A 62 -5.32 3.04 -17.69
N LYS A 63 -4.57 3.76 -18.52
CA LYS A 63 -5.05 4.42 -19.71
C LYS A 63 -5.16 3.44 -20.89
N PRO A 64 -5.90 3.79 -21.96
CA PRO A 64 -6.10 2.93 -23.13
C PRO A 64 -4.81 2.41 -23.75
N ALA A 65 -3.75 3.22 -23.77
CA ALA A 65 -2.46 2.80 -24.30
C ALA A 65 -1.88 1.57 -23.57
N VAL A 66 -2.16 1.42 -22.27
CA VAL A 66 -1.71 0.27 -21.49
C VAL A 66 -2.65 -0.91 -21.65
N PHE A 67 -3.93 -0.76 -21.31
CA PHE A 67 -4.84 -1.91 -21.24
C PHE A 67 -5.23 -2.49 -22.60
N ASN A 68 -5.00 -1.76 -23.70
CA ASN A 68 -5.12 -2.29 -25.07
C ASN A 68 -3.81 -2.89 -25.59
N SER A 69 -2.71 -2.81 -24.87
CA SER A 69 -1.42 -3.37 -25.30
C SER A 69 -1.39 -4.89 -25.14
N ASP A 70 -0.69 -5.56 -26.06
CA ASP A 70 -0.44 -7.00 -25.97
C ASP A 70 0.35 -7.35 -24.71
N ILE A 71 1.24 -6.46 -24.26
CA ILE A 71 2.04 -6.62 -23.06
C ILE A 71 1.15 -6.77 -21.83
N PHE A 72 0.21 -5.86 -21.64
CA PHE A 72 -0.73 -5.91 -20.53
C PHE A 72 -1.65 -7.12 -20.62
N ASN A 73 -2.19 -7.41 -21.80
CA ASN A 73 -3.10 -8.54 -22.01
C ASN A 73 -2.40 -9.88 -21.76
N ASN A 74 -1.18 -10.04 -22.25
CA ASN A 74 -0.37 -11.24 -22.01
C ASN A 74 -0.03 -11.38 -20.52
N PHE A 75 0.28 -10.27 -19.84
CA PHE A 75 0.54 -10.30 -18.40
C PHE A 75 -0.70 -10.74 -17.62
N ILE A 76 -1.85 -10.11 -17.83
CA ILE A 76 -3.09 -10.42 -17.09
C ILE A 76 -3.53 -11.87 -17.32
N THR A 77 -3.43 -12.37 -18.54
CA THR A 77 -3.80 -13.77 -18.87
C THR A 77 -2.80 -14.79 -18.32
N SER A 78 -1.57 -14.37 -18.02
CA SER A 78 -0.54 -15.23 -17.41
C SER A 78 -0.69 -15.42 -15.89
N VAL A 79 -1.55 -14.60 -15.23
CA VAL A 79 -1.74 -14.66 -13.78
C VAL A 79 -2.29 -16.01 -13.35
N LYS A 80 -1.60 -16.65 -12.41
CA LYS A 80 -1.95 -17.97 -11.87
C LYS A 80 -2.03 -17.91 -10.36
N ARG A 81 -2.63 -18.94 -9.77
CA ARG A 81 -2.62 -19.12 -8.32
C ARG A 81 -1.20 -19.46 -7.87
N GLU A 82 -0.67 -18.71 -6.93
CA GLU A 82 0.62 -18.94 -6.30
C GLU A 82 0.46 -19.58 -4.92
N ASN A 83 1.54 -20.17 -4.42
CA ASN A 83 1.53 -20.87 -3.13
C ASN A 83 1.62 -19.89 -1.95
N THR A 84 2.29 -18.75 -2.14
CA THR A 84 2.55 -17.77 -1.08
C THR A 84 2.12 -16.37 -1.49
N LYS A 85 1.78 -15.56 -0.48
CA LYS A 85 1.51 -14.12 -0.69
C LYS A 85 2.73 -13.38 -1.22
N GLU A 86 3.92 -13.80 -0.83
CA GLU A 86 5.19 -13.19 -1.27
C GLU A 86 5.39 -13.38 -2.77
N GLU A 87 5.15 -14.58 -3.30
CA GLU A 87 5.19 -14.86 -4.75
C GLU A 87 4.18 -14.00 -5.52
N ILE A 88 2.97 -13.82 -4.99
CA ILE A 88 1.95 -12.95 -5.61
C ILE A 88 2.46 -11.51 -5.70
N VAL A 89 3.02 -10.98 -4.60
CA VAL A 89 3.55 -9.60 -4.58
C VAL A 89 4.69 -9.44 -5.56
N ILE A 90 5.65 -10.37 -5.54
CA ILE A 90 6.84 -10.30 -6.42
C ILE A 90 6.44 -10.40 -7.89
N LYS A 91 5.65 -11.43 -8.25
CA LYS A 91 5.33 -11.71 -9.65
C LYS A 91 4.32 -10.71 -10.24
N TYR A 92 3.27 -10.38 -9.49
CA TYR A 92 2.11 -9.69 -10.05
C TYR A 92 1.95 -8.23 -9.60
N GLU A 93 2.45 -7.85 -8.43
CA GLU A 93 2.41 -6.46 -7.99
C GLU A 93 3.67 -5.71 -8.46
N MET A 94 4.83 -6.21 -8.06
CA MET A 94 6.12 -5.63 -8.46
C MET A 94 6.41 -5.88 -9.94
N GLY A 95 6.22 -7.13 -10.38
CA GLY A 95 6.50 -7.56 -11.75
C GLY A 95 5.66 -6.83 -12.79
N MET A 96 4.40 -6.52 -12.52
CA MET A 96 3.56 -5.75 -13.44
C MET A 96 4.11 -4.32 -13.63
N THR A 97 4.43 -3.62 -12.54
CA THR A 97 4.98 -2.26 -12.64
C THR A 97 6.27 -2.27 -13.44
N HIS A 98 7.18 -3.19 -13.13
CA HIS A 98 8.47 -3.32 -13.80
C HIS A 98 8.33 -3.63 -15.30
N LEU A 99 7.50 -4.64 -15.63
CA LEU A 99 7.22 -5.00 -17.02
C LEU A 99 6.69 -3.82 -17.85
N LEU A 100 5.76 -3.06 -17.30
CA LEU A 100 5.18 -1.92 -17.99
C LEU A 100 6.21 -0.79 -18.16
N GLU A 101 7.01 -0.48 -17.13
CA GLU A 101 8.07 0.53 -17.21
C GLU A 101 9.16 0.15 -18.21
N GLU A 102 9.60 -1.11 -18.25
CA GLU A 102 10.58 -1.62 -19.23
C GLU A 102 10.08 -1.50 -20.68
N ASN A 103 8.77 -1.52 -20.87
CA ASN A 103 8.12 -1.30 -22.16
C ASN A 103 7.75 0.16 -22.43
N GLY A 104 8.28 1.10 -21.65
CA GLY A 104 8.21 2.53 -21.89
C GLY A 104 6.96 3.21 -21.33
N PHE A 105 6.08 2.50 -20.62
CA PHE A 105 4.93 3.11 -19.94
C PHE A 105 5.34 3.86 -18.68
N LYS A 106 4.78 5.05 -18.50
CA LYS A 106 5.09 5.93 -17.38
C LYS A 106 4.09 5.77 -16.25
N CYS A 107 4.57 5.60 -15.03
CA CYS A 107 3.71 5.50 -13.87
C CYS A 107 4.07 6.49 -12.75
N ASP A 108 3.10 6.71 -11.86
CA ASP A 108 3.29 7.47 -10.62
C ASP A 108 2.21 7.07 -9.60
N SER A 109 2.36 7.50 -8.34
CA SER A 109 1.33 7.36 -7.31
C SER A 109 0.75 8.71 -6.91
N TYR A 110 -0.53 8.69 -6.47
CA TYR A 110 -1.21 9.87 -5.99
C TYR A 110 -0.59 10.39 -4.68
N CYS A 111 -0.35 9.50 -3.72
CA CYS A 111 0.19 9.87 -2.42
C CYS A 111 1.69 10.08 -2.48
N GLU A 112 2.14 11.33 -2.36
CA GLU A 112 3.56 11.71 -2.46
C GLU A 112 4.42 11.09 -1.35
N LEU A 113 3.87 10.96 -0.14
CA LEU A 113 4.60 10.36 0.97
C LEU A 113 4.93 8.88 0.72
N SER A 114 4.11 8.17 -0.03
CA SER A 114 4.34 6.75 -0.33
C SER A 114 5.61 6.51 -1.15
N LYS A 115 6.04 7.49 -1.93
CA LYS A 115 7.29 7.45 -2.71
C LYS A 115 8.55 7.56 -1.83
N LYS A 116 8.42 8.05 -0.61
CA LYS A 116 9.54 8.35 0.30
C LYS A 116 9.62 7.38 1.48
N VAL A 117 8.50 6.76 1.84
CA VAL A 117 8.39 5.91 3.01
C VAL A 117 7.95 4.50 2.60
N PRO A 118 8.80 3.49 2.75
CA PRO A 118 8.43 2.12 2.44
C PRO A 118 7.20 1.65 3.22
N SER A 119 6.27 1.02 2.52
CA SER A 119 4.99 0.56 3.11
C SER A 119 4.20 1.66 3.83
N ALA A 120 4.26 2.90 3.32
CA ALA A 120 3.60 4.06 3.91
C ALA A 120 2.11 3.84 4.20
N HIS A 121 1.42 3.03 3.38
CA HIS A 121 0.02 2.67 3.57
C HIS A 121 -0.26 1.96 4.91
N ILE A 122 0.76 1.44 5.59
CA ILE A 122 0.69 0.87 6.94
C ILE A 122 1.48 1.71 7.93
N THR A 123 2.74 2.01 7.63
CA THR A 123 3.67 2.63 8.58
C THR A 123 3.43 4.12 8.78
N ALA A 124 2.88 4.80 7.78
CA ALA A 124 2.65 6.25 7.77
C ALA A 124 1.21 6.64 7.36
N TYR A 125 0.23 5.74 7.54
CA TYR A 125 -1.16 5.97 7.11
C TYR A 125 -1.77 7.24 7.70
N ILE A 126 -1.36 7.63 8.91
CA ILE A 126 -1.79 8.87 9.56
C ILE A 126 -1.45 10.08 8.67
N ASN A 127 -0.20 10.13 8.18
CA ASN A 127 0.27 11.22 7.34
C ASN A 127 -0.32 11.14 5.93
N LEU A 128 -0.57 9.95 5.39
CA LEU A 128 -1.29 9.79 4.12
C LEU A 128 -2.71 10.38 4.21
N ILE A 129 -3.41 10.17 5.33
CA ILE A 129 -4.75 10.75 5.54
C ILE A 129 -4.67 12.26 5.74
N ARG A 130 -3.74 12.75 6.59
CA ARG A 130 -3.67 14.17 6.98
C ARG A 130 -3.13 15.07 5.89
N HIS A 131 -2.11 14.64 5.18
CA HIS A 131 -1.35 15.47 4.25
C HIS A 131 -1.66 15.14 2.78
N ASP A 132 -1.63 13.86 2.42
CA ASP A 132 -1.88 13.44 1.04
C ASP A 132 -3.37 13.25 0.73
N LYS A 133 -4.25 13.37 1.74
CA LYS A 133 -5.69 13.14 1.59
C LYS A 133 -5.99 11.81 0.91
N SER A 134 -5.27 10.76 1.29
CA SER A 134 -5.47 9.42 0.74
C SER A 134 -6.92 9.00 0.88
N PRO A 135 -7.63 8.65 -0.21
CA PRO A 135 -8.99 8.15 -0.11
C PRO A 135 -9.07 6.71 0.44
N PHE A 136 -7.94 6.09 0.76
CA PHE A 136 -7.86 4.70 1.19
C PHE A 136 -7.25 4.55 2.59
N LEU A 137 -7.82 3.63 3.36
CA LEU A 137 -7.25 3.13 4.61
C LEU A 137 -7.20 1.60 4.55
N LYS A 138 -6.03 1.00 4.68
CA LYS A 138 -5.87 -0.46 4.69
C LYS A 138 -6.65 -1.08 5.85
N ARG A 139 -7.49 -2.09 5.55
CA ARG A 139 -8.25 -2.85 6.55
C ARG A 139 -7.33 -3.54 7.56
N GLU A 140 -6.16 -3.94 7.11
CA GLU A 140 -5.13 -4.55 7.95
C GLU A 140 -4.79 -3.72 9.20
N ILE A 141 -4.77 -2.37 9.08
CA ILE A 141 -4.51 -1.46 10.21
C ILE A 141 -5.53 -1.61 11.34
N THR A 142 -6.78 -1.93 10.99
CA THR A 142 -7.88 -2.02 11.96
C THR A 142 -8.24 -3.44 12.35
N LEU A 143 -8.04 -4.41 11.46
CA LEU A 143 -8.42 -5.82 11.67
C LEU A 143 -7.38 -6.61 12.46
N TYR A 144 -6.10 -6.30 12.27
CA TYR A 144 -5.06 -6.89 13.11
C TYR A 144 -4.97 -6.08 14.39
N ARG A 145 -5.54 -6.61 15.46
CA ARG A 145 -5.32 -6.10 16.81
C ARG A 145 -3.91 -6.46 17.25
N ASN A 146 -2.91 -5.82 16.66
CA ASN A 146 -1.60 -5.76 17.28
C ASN A 146 -1.75 -5.09 18.64
N ALA A 147 -0.94 -5.49 19.62
CA ALA A 147 -1.01 -5.10 21.02
C ALA A 147 -1.08 -3.60 21.32
N GLU A 148 -1.00 -2.76 20.33
CA GLU A 148 -1.14 -1.33 20.44
C GLU A 148 -2.63 -0.95 20.45
N VAL A 149 -3.19 -0.92 21.64
CA VAL A 149 -4.57 -0.45 21.97
C VAL A 149 -4.88 0.92 21.33
N PHE A 150 -3.86 1.68 20.94
CA PHE A 150 -3.96 3.02 20.39
C PHE A 150 -4.45 3.07 18.93
N TYR A 151 -4.17 2.06 18.10
CA TYR A 151 -4.52 2.11 16.68
C TYR A 151 -6.03 2.30 16.41
N PRO A 152 -6.95 1.57 17.04
CA PRO A 152 -8.38 1.78 16.84
C PRO A 152 -8.86 3.17 17.30
N ILE A 153 -8.33 3.67 18.43
CA ILE A 153 -8.70 4.99 18.98
C ILE A 153 -8.16 6.08 18.04
N LEU A 154 -6.91 5.98 17.64
CA LEU A 154 -6.26 6.92 16.74
C LEU A 154 -6.93 6.94 15.37
N THR A 155 -7.21 5.76 14.79
CA THR A 155 -7.92 5.66 13.52
C THR A 155 -9.32 6.30 13.61
N LYS A 156 -10.06 6.04 14.68
CA LYS A 156 -11.37 6.69 14.91
C LYS A 156 -11.26 8.21 14.97
N TYR A 157 -10.26 8.72 15.70
CA TYR A 157 -10.00 10.14 15.79
C TYR A 157 -9.67 10.74 14.42
N LEU A 158 -8.75 10.12 13.66
CA LEU A 158 -8.35 10.58 12.35
C LEU A 158 -9.52 10.62 11.37
N ILE A 159 -10.29 9.54 11.27
CA ILE A 159 -11.44 9.46 10.37
C ILE A 159 -12.46 10.57 10.70
N LYS A 160 -12.81 10.72 11.97
CA LYS A 160 -13.78 11.74 12.39
C LYS A 160 -13.25 13.18 12.23
N ARG A 161 -11.96 13.39 12.37
CA ARG A 161 -11.36 14.74 12.34
C ARG A 161 -11.08 15.24 10.95
N TYR A 162 -10.65 14.35 10.05
CA TYR A 162 -10.11 14.73 8.73
C TYR A 162 -10.98 14.30 7.56
N THR A 163 -11.97 13.42 7.77
CA THR A 163 -12.79 12.89 6.69
C THR A 163 -14.28 12.99 7.02
N LYS A 164 -15.12 12.78 5.99
CA LYS A 164 -16.58 12.63 6.16
C LYS A 164 -17.01 11.17 6.13
N TYR A 165 -16.06 10.22 6.18
CA TYR A 165 -16.33 8.80 6.10
C TYR A 165 -17.09 8.32 7.36
N ASP A 166 -18.11 7.49 7.17
CA ASP A 166 -18.84 6.92 8.31
C ASP A 166 -17.99 5.86 9.03
N TYR A 167 -17.45 6.23 10.17
CA TYR A 167 -16.64 5.32 11.00
C TYR A 167 -17.40 4.07 11.44
N ASN A 168 -18.73 4.06 11.45
CA ASN A 168 -19.49 2.88 11.83
C ASN A 168 -19.29 1.73 10.84
N LEU A 169 -19.01 2.01 9.57
CA LEU A 169 -18.66 0.99 8.58
C LEU A 169 -17.38 0.25 8.99
N ILE A 170 -16.34 0.98 9.40
CA ILE A 170 -15.08 0.39 9.91
C ILE A 170 -15.37 -0.40 11.19
N ARG A 171 -16.13 0.20 12.14
CA ARG A 171 -16.46 -0.45 13.40
C ARG A 171 -17.21 -1.77 13.22
N ASN A 172 -18.14 -1.81 12.28
CA ASN A 172 -18.94 -3.02 11.99
C ASN A 172 -18.09 -4.10 11.31
N ASP A 173 -17.20 -3.71 10.40
CA ASP A 173 -16.25 -4.64 9.77
C ASP A 173 -15.29 -5.22 10.82
N VAL A 174 -14.72 -4.38 11.69
CA VAL A 174 -13.85 -4.82 12.78
C VAL A 174 -14.56 -5.79 13.73
N LYS A 175 -15.83 -5.53 14.08
CA LYS A 175 -16.61 -6.44 14.93
C LYS A 175 -16.80 -7.82 14.30
N LYS A 176 -17.00 -7.88 12.98
CA LYS A 176 -17.23 -9.13 12.25
C LYS A 176 -15.96 -9.89 11.94
N ASN A 177 -14.91 -9.18 11.59
CA ASN A 177 -13.74 -9.74 10.91
C ASN A 177 -12.42 -9.58 11.68
N ALA A 178 -12.40 -8.87 12.83
CA ALA A 178 -11.17 -8.73 13.59
C ALA A 178 -10.68 -10.08 14.10
N ARG A 179 -9.47 -10.45 13.72
CA ARG A 179 -8.80 -11.63 14.22
C ARG A 179 -8.08 -11.28 15.52
N TYR A 180 -8.40 -12.02 16.57
CA TYR A 180 -7.61 -11.96 17.79
C TYR A 180 -6.28 -12.67 17.52
N ILE A 181 -5.21 -11.90 17.55
CA ILE A 181 -3.86 -12.46 17.50
C ILE A 181 -3.58 -13.01 18.90
N THR A 182 -3.16 -14.27 18.99
CA THR A 182 -2.77 -14.88 20.27
C THR A 182 -1.57 -14.17 20.87
N LEU A 183 -1.39 -14.27 22.21
CA LEU A 183 -0.24 -13.69 22.91
C LEU A 183 1.11 -14.15 22.29
N MET A 184 1.17 -15.38 21.79
CA MET A 184 2.36 -15.94 21.14
C MET A 184 2.66 -15.28 19.78
N GLU A 185 1.63 -14.93 19.00
CA GLU A 185 1.80 -14.17 17.75
C GLU A 185 2.21 -12.73 18.03
N HIS A 186 1.69 -12.12 19.12
CA HIS A 186 2.15 -10.81 19.61
C HIS A 186 3.64 -10.81 19.95
N ILE A 187 4.12 -11.83 20.65
CA ILE A 187 5.55 -11.97 21.00
C ILE A 187 6.39 -12.10 19.72
N LYS A 188 5.97 -12.93 18.75
CA LYS A 188 6.68 -13.10 17.47
C LYS A 188 6.71 -11.80 16.64
N TYR A 189 5.60 -11.08 16.56
CA TYR A 189 5.52 -9.81 15.82
C TYR A 189 6.27 -8.68 16.54
N GLY A 190 6.15 -8.58 17.85
CA GLY A 190 6.88 -7.62 18.68
C GLY A 190 8.39 -7.80 18.57
N PHE A 191 8.90 -9.02 18.60
CA PHE A 191 10.32 -9.31 18.39
C PHE A 191 10.79 -8.98 16.96
N LYS A 192 9.97 -9.23 15.95
CA LYS A 192 10.31 -8.90 14.55
C LYS A 192 10.39 -7.39 14.33
N THR A 193 9.47 -6.63 14.89
CA THR A 193 9.44 -5.17 14.83
C THR A 193 10.59 -4.56 15.65
N TYR A 194 10.85 -5.08 16.85
CA TYR A 194 11.94 -4.65 17.71
C TYR A 194 13.33 -4.96 17.11
N ARG A 195 13.52 -6.12 16.49
CA ARG A 195 14.76 -6.45 15.74
C ARG A 195 14.97 -5.49 14.56
N ARG A 196 13.91 -5.15 13.80
CA ARG A 196 14.00 -4.15 12.71
C ARG A 196 14.36 -2.77 13.22
N PHE A 197 13.83 -2.37 14.38
CA PHE A 197 14.13 -1.11 15.04
C PHE A 197 15.59 -1.02 15.50
N ILE A 198 16.10 -2.06 16.16
CA ILE A 198 17.49 -2.12 16.62
C ILE A 198 18.48 -2.18 15.44
N TYR A 199 18.17 -2.94 14.41
CA TYR A 199 19.04 -3.05 13.23
C TYR A 199 19.16 -1.71 12.47
N ARG A 200 18.08 -0.94 12.37
CA ARG A 200 18.10 0.42 11.81
C ARG A 200 18.89 1.41 12.66
N ARG A 201 18.79 1.33 13.99
CA ARG A 201 19.54 2.18 14.92
C ARG A 201 21.06 1.96 14.85
N ARG A 202 21.49 0.73 14.61
CA ARG A 202 22.93 0.42 14.43
C ARG A 202 23.51 0.92 13.11
N ARG A 203 22.69 1.19 12.07
CA ARG A 203 23.13 1.69 10.75
C ARG A 203 23.19 3.20 10.63
N LYS A 204 23.15 3.98 11.72
CA LYS A 204 23.26 5.46 11.72
C LYS A 204 22.32 6.20 10.75
N GLU A 205 21.18 5.64 10.38
CA GLU A 205 20.16 6.41 9.67
C GLU A 205 19.35 7.17 10.71
N ARG A 206 19.44 8.53 10.65
CA ARG A 206 18.64 9.42 11.48
C ARG A 206 17.17 9.19 11.16
N LEU A 207 16.47 8.49 12.03
CA LEU A 207 15.01 8.48 12.04
C LEU A 207 14.57 9.85 12.56
N ILE A 208 14.00 10.65 11.69
CA ILE A 208 13.23 11.82 12.12
C ILE A 208 11.88 11.25 12.61
N CYS A 209 11.80 11.04 13.92
CA CYS A 209 10.50 10.83 14.57
C CYS A 209 9.78 12.17 14.59
N PHE A 210 8.76 12.33 13.77
CA PHE A 210 7.77 13.40 13.96
C PHE A 210 6.65 12.86 14.85
N LEU A 211 6.56 13.42 16.05
CA LEU A 211 5.37 13.41 16.89
C LEU A 211 4.22 14.15 16.22
#